data_121d7a81f06b04da95efcc203679188d
#
_entry.id   121d7a81f06b04da95efcc203679188d
#
_cell.length_a   1.000
_cell.length_b   1.000
_cell.length_c   1.000
_cell.angle_alpha   90.00
_cell.angle_beta   90.00
_cell.angle_gamma   90.00
#
_symmetry.space_group_name_H-M   'P 1'
#
loop_
_entity.id
_entity.type
_entity.pdbx_description
1 polymer ?
#
loop_
_entity_poly.entity_id
_entity_poly.type
_entity_poly.pdbx_seq_one_letter_code
_entity_poly.pdbx_strand_id
1 'polypeptide(L)'
;YYTAYAAGDITTLSSIATPISANEQSYIGLFSQYVDEYQNIKCYTKTGLDANSYLVSVSMEIKFTGVDTTAPGLDFFYVRTNDDGTLYIDNLYSQYNLANQENALDTSVQSLIGQFESESDVVELQSEVQTRYDEALAADENLANMIQTTIPAAIKDWVSQVAAQAATEQTEATEAAEQPETEQPQETE
;
A
#
# COMPACT_ATOMS: atom_id res chain seq x y z
N TYR A 1 -9.20 6.44 -6.07
CA TYR A 1 -8.26 5.49 -5.48
C TYR A 1 -9.01 4.34 -4.82
N TYR A 2 -9.84 4.57 -3.81
CA TYR A 2 -10.46 3.51 -2.98
C TYR A 2 -11.40 2.58 -3.74
N THR A 3 -12.14 3.08 -4.73
CA THR A 3 -12.98 2.21 -5.59
C THR A 3 -12.11 1.22 -6.38
N ALA A 4 -11.00 1.68 -6.92
CA ALA A 4 -10.05 0.83 -7.63
C ALA A 4 -9.34 -0.14 -6.69
N TYR A 5 -9.01 0.30 -5.47
CA TYR A 5 -8.37 -0.54 -4.45
C TYR A 5 -9.28 -1.69 -4.00
N ALA A 6 -10.55 -1.40 -3.68
CA ALA A 6 -11.55 -2.42 -3.33
C ALA A 6 -11.80 -3.42 -4.48
N ALA A 7 -11.74 -2.94 -5.73
CA ALA A 7 -11.89 -3.79 -6.91
C ALA A 7 -10.61 -4.57 -7.29
N GLY A 8 -9.47 -4.30 -6.66
CA GLY A 8 -8.17 -4.84 -7.09
C GLY A 8 -7.77 -4.38 -8.50
N ASP A 9 -8.26 -3.22 -8.94
CA ASP A 9 -7.97 -2.66 -10.27
C ASP A 9 -6.60 -1.99 -10.30
N ILE A 10 -5.58 -2.81 -10.51
CA ILE A 10 -4.17 -2.40 -10.55
C ILE A 10 -3.92 -1.40 -11.69
N THR A 11 -4.60 -1.54 -12.82
CA THR A 11 -4.44 -0.63 -13.97
C THR A 11 -4.83 0.79 -13.59
N THR A 12 -6.00 0.97 -13.01
CA THR A 12 -6.46 2.28 -12.52
C THR A 12 -5.55 2.79 -11.40
N LEU A 13 -5.20 1.95 -10.42
CA LEU A 13 -4.32 2.34 -9.32
C LEU A 13 -2.96 2.83 -9.82
N SER A 14 -2.31 2.11 -10.73
CA SER A 14 -1.00 2.51 -11.29
C SER A 14 -1.05 3.80 -12.11
N SER A 15 -2.23 4.22 -12.56
CA SER A 15 -2.40 5.51 -13.27
C SER A 15 -2.49 6.71 -12.33
N ILE A 16 -2.80 6.49 -11.05
CA ILE A 16 -3.04 7.55 -10.05
C ILE A 16 -2.09 7.47 -8.84
N ALA A 17 -1.39 6.35 -8.66
CA ALA A 17 -0.38 6.15 -7.61
C ALA A 17 0.85 5.47 -8.22
N THR A 18 2.04 6.01 -7.95
CA THR A 18 3.29 5.50 -8.55
C THR A 18 4.49 5.76 -7.64
N PRO A 19 5.46 4.81 -7.57
CA PRO A 19 5.45 3.48 -8.17
C PRO A 19 4.57 2.50 -7.37
N ILE A 20 4.04 1.46 -8.04
CA ILE A 20 3.43 0.30 -7.38
C ILE A 20 4.24 -0.93 -7.82
N SER A 21 4.94 -1.57 -6.89
CA SER A 21 5.76 -2.75 -7.17
C SER A 21 4.91 -3.99 -7.49
N ALA A 22 5.53 -5.02 -8.08
CA ALA A 22 4.84 -6.29 -8.34
C ALA A 22 4.33 -6.96 -7.05
N ASN A 23 5.09 -6.87 -5.97
CA ASN A 23 4.66 -7.40 -4.67
C ASN A 23 3.48 -6.58 -4.10
N GLU A 24 3.52 -5.26 -4.21
CA GLU A 24 2.41 -4.40 -3.78
C GLU A 24 1.13 -4.66 -4.61
N GLN A 25 1.25 -4.87 -5.92
CA GLN A 25 0.13 -5.28 -6.77
C GLN A 25 -0.48 -6.61 -6.29
N SER A 26 0.36 -7.58 -5.95
CA SER A 26 -0.06 -8.87 -5.41
C SER A 26 -0.73 -8.71 -4.04
N TYR A 27 -0.19 -7.85 -3.16
CA TYR A 27 -0.79 -7.52 -1.87
C TYR A 27 -2.17 -6.86 -2.02
N ILE A 28 -2.31 -5.89 -2.93
CA ILE A 28 -3.59 -5.25 -3.24
C ILE A 28 -4.61 -6.28 -3.71
N GLY A 29 -4.20 -7.20 -4.61
CA GLY A 29 -5.03 -8.30 -5.10
C GLY A 29 -5.48 -9.26 -4.01
N LEU A 30 -4.65 -9.49 -2.97
CA LEU A 30 -5.05 -10.23 -1.78
C LEU A 30 -6.04 -9.46 -0.93
N PHE A 31 -5.69 -8.22 -0.55
CA PHE A 31 -6.48 -7.44 0.41
C PHE A 31 -7.87 -7.08 -0.14
N SER A 32 -7.97 -6.79 -1.44
CA SER A 32 -9.24 -6.48 -2.10
C SER A 32 -10.29 -7.61 -2.00
N GLN A 33 -9.87 -8.85 -1.77
CA GLN A 33 -10.79 -9.97 -1.58
C GLN A 33 -11.59 -9.89 -0.28
N TYR A 34 -11.12 -9.08 0.68
CA TYR A 34 -11.76 -8.89 1.99
C TYR A 34 -12.55 -7.60 2.10
N VAL A 35 -12.49 -6.72 1.11
CA VAL A 35 -13.11 -5.38 1.15
C VAL A 35 -14.20 -5.28 0.10
N ASP A 36 -15.43 -4.99 0.54
CA ASP A 36 -16.55 -4.71 -0.36
C ASP A 36 -16.47 -3.27 -0.88
N GLU A 37 -16.29 -2.30 0.03
CA GLU A 37 -16.22 -0.89 -0.33
C GLU A 37 -15.61 -0.01 0.77
N TYR A 38 -15.22 1.20 0.38
CA TYR A 38 -14.83 2.29 1.27
C TYR A 38 -15.93 3.36 1.27
N GLN A 39 -16.37 3.76 2.45
CA GLN A 39 -17.48 4.69 2.66
C GLN A 39 -17.02 5.94 3.42
N ASN A 40 -17.81 7.00 3.40
CA ASN A 40 -17.63 8.21 4.21
C ASN A 40 -16.23 8.84 4.10
N ILE A 41 -15.63 8.80 2.91
CA ILE A 41 -14.28 9.28 2.65
C ILE A 41 -14.19 10.79 2.85
N LYS A 42 -13.25 11.24 3.69
CA LYS A 42 -12.96 12.65 3.97
C LYS A 42 -11.46 12.89 3.86
N CYS A 43 -11.06 13.88 3.07
CA CYS A 43 -9.67 14.28 2.90
C CYS A 43 -9.37 15.56 3.70
N TYR A 44 -8.27 15.54 4.43
CA TYR A 44 -7.71 16.67 5.16
C TYR A 44 -6.33 16.96 4.58
N THR A 45 -6.15 18.16 4.00
CA THR A 45 -4.97 18.48 3.22
C THR A 45 -4.14 19.59 3.83
N LYS A 46 -2.82 19.45 3.80
CA LYS A 46 -1.85 20.51 4.11
C LYS A 46 -0.83 20.62 2.97
N THR A 47 -0.15 21.75 2.88
CA THR A 47 0.92 21.96 1.90
C THR A 47 2.06 20.98 2.18
N GLY A 48 2.60 20.37 1.12
CA GLY A 48 3.77 19.50 1.18
C GLY A 48 5.09 20.27 1.20
N LEU A 49 6.14 19.64 0.65
CA LEU A 49 7.48 20.23 0.64
C LEU A 49 7.56 21.48 -0.25
N ASP A 50 6.74 21.56 -1.28
CA ASP A 50 6.67 22.65 -2.25
C ASP A 50 5.21 22.97 -2.64
N ALA A 51 5.04 23.97 -3.51
CA ALA A 51 3.71 24.41 -3.96
C ALA A 51 2.95 23.39 -4.80
N ASN A 52 3.63 22.32 -5.26
CA ASN A 52 3.06 21.27 -6.11
C ASN A 52 2.89 19.94 -5.36
N SER A 53 2.99 19.96 -4.04
CA SER A 53 2.87 18.77 -3.20
C SER A 53 1.97 19.01 -1.99
N TYR A 54 1.34 17.92 -1.51
CA TYR A 54 0.36 17.96 -0.43
C TYR A 54 0.53 16.75 0.48
N LEU A 55 0.33 17.00 1.78
CA LEU A 55 0.17 15.98 2.82
C LEU A 55 -1.33 15.77 2.99
N VAL A 56 -1.81 14.55 2.83
CA VAL A 56 -3.25 14.26 2.81
C VAL A 56 -3.56 13.14 3.78
N SER A 57 -4.26 13.45 4.89
CA SER A 57 -4.91 12.42 5.70
C SER A 57 -6.29 12.11 5.13
N VAL A 58 -6.63 10.83 5.04
CA VAL A 58 -7.95 10.39 4.56
C VAL A 58 -8.60 9.52 5.60
N SER A 59 -9.68 10.01 6.21
CA SER A 59 -10.53 9.17 7.06
C SER A 59 -11.61 8.49 6.22
N MET A 60 -11.92 7.23 6.53
CA MET A 60 -12.92 6.46 5.82
C MET A 60 -13.57 5.43 6.75
N GLU A 61 -14.60 4.78 6.24
CA GLU A 61 -15.19 3.56 6.80
C GLU A 61 -14.92 2.42 5.83
N ILE A 62 -14.33 1.33 6.30
CA ILE A 62 -14.04 0.14 5.50
C ILE A 62 -15.13 -0.90 5.72
N LYS A 63 -15.83 -1.28 4.68
CA LYS A 63 -16.81 -2.37 4.70
C LYS A 63 -16.10 -3.66 4.30
N PHE A 64 -15.95 -4.58 5.25
CA PHE A 64 -15.39 -5.90 4.98
C PHE A 64 -16.46 -6.88 4.51
N THR A 65 -16.07 -7.77 3.60
CA THR A 65 -16.95 -8.79 3.02
C THR A 65 -17.52 -9.71 4.11
N GLY A 66 -18.85 -9.79 4.16
CA GLY A 66 -19.55 -10.63 5.13
C GLY A 66 -19.59 -10.09 6.56
N VAL A 67 -19.17 -8.85 6.80
CA VAL A 67 -19.23 -8.19 8.10
C VAL A 67 -20.18 -6.99 8.03
N ASP A 68 -21.11 -6.87 8.98
CA ASP A 68 -22.14 -5.82 8.93
C ASP A 68 -21.60 -4.46 9.40
N THR A 69 -20.75 -4.44 10.40
CA THR A 69 -20.15 -3.23 10.95
C THR A 69 -18.95 -2.77 10.09
N THR A 70 -18.86 -1.47 9.79
CA THR A 70 -17.71 -0.89 9.12
C THR A 70 -16.57 -0.62 10.11
N ALA A 71 -15.33 -0.70 9.65
CA ALA A 71 -14.17 -0.30 10.41
C ALA A 71 -13.75 1.14 10.07
N PRO A 72 -13.70 2.07 11.03
CA PRO A 72 -13.05 3.35 10.83
C PRO A 72 -11.58 3.18 10.47
N GLY A 73 -11.12 3.90 9.45
CA GLY A 73 -9.74 3.88 8.97
C GLY A 73 -9.19 5.28 8.76
N LEU A 74 -7.88 5.39 8.81
CA LEU A 74 -7.15 6.61 8.51
C LEU A 74 -5.91 6.26 7.67
N ASP A 75 -5.87 6.77 6.45
CA ASP A 75 -4.72 6.67 5.56
C ASP A 75 -3.99 8.00 5.46
N PHE A 76 -2.76 7.93 5.01
CA PHE A 76 -1.93 9.06 4.64
C PHE A 76 -1.44 8.93 3.20
N PHE A 77 -1.49 10.03 2.44
CA PHE A 77 -0.90 10.12 1.11
C PHE A 77 -0.02 11.37 0.99
N TYR A 78 1.15 11.20 0.38
CA TYR A 78 1.91 12.30 -0.17
C TYR A 78 1.51 12.46 -1.64
N VAL A 79 0.85 13.57 -1.96
CA VAL A 79 0.30 13.82 -3.29
C VAL A 79 1.13 14.87 -3.99
N ARG A 80 1.42 14.65 -5.26
CA ARG A 80 2.16 15.59 -6.12
C ARG A 80 1.33 16.00 -7.31
N THR A 81 1.74 17.10 -7.93
CA THR A 81 1.18 17.63 -9.19
C THR A 81 2.19 17.38 -10.31
N ASN A 82 1.74 16.75 -11.39
CA ASN A 82 2.50 16.60 -12.63
C ASN A 82 2.63 17.94 -13.38
N ASP A 83 3.50 17.98 -14.40
CA ASP A 83 3.71 19.16 -15.23
C ASP A 83 2.46 19.62 -15.99
N ASP A 84 1.51 18.72 -16.26
CA ASP A 84 0.22 19.00 -16.88
C ASP A 84 -0.87 19.46 -15.88
N GLY A 85 -0.54 19.53 -14.58
CA GLY A 85 -1.45 19.94 -13.52
C GLY A 85 -2.29 18.79 -12.92
N THR A 86 -2.12 17.56 -13.37
CA THR A 86 -2.80 16.40 -12.78
C THR A 86 -2.16 15.98 -11.45
N LEU A 87 -3.01 15.56 -10.50
CA LEU A 87 -2.54 15.03 -9.22
C LEU A 87 -2.23 13.54 -9.31
N TYR A 88 -1.20 13.11 -8.61
CA TYR A 88 -0.91 11.70 -8.39
C TYR A 88 -0.42 11.45 -6.95
N ILE A 89 -0.60 10.23 -6.48
CA ILE A 89 -0.06 9.78 -5.19
C ILE A 89 1.39 9.34 -5.41
N ASP A 90 2.33 10.00 -4.71
CA ASP A 90 3.71 9.54 -4.63
C ASP A 90 3.78 8.34 -3.68
N ASN A 91 3.65 7.16 -4.28
CA ASN A 91 3.49 5.90 -3.55
C ASN A 91 4.76 5.41 -2.85
N LEU A 92 5.90 6.11 -3.04
CA LEU A 92 7.10 5.90 -2.24
C LEU A 92 6.82 6.05 -0.74
N TYR A 93 5.85 6.91 -0.38
CA TYR A 93 5.48 7.18 1.01
C TYR A 93 4.24 6.41 1.46
N SER A 94 3.81 5.38 0.72
CA SER A 94 2.73 4.48 1.13
C SER A 94 3.11 3.65 2.35
N GLN A 95 2.11 3.25 3.13
CA GLN A 95 2.31 2.33 4.25
C GLN A 95 2.98 1.01 3.80
N TYR A 96 2.66 0.55 2.59
CA TYR A 96 3.28 -0.64 2.03
C TYR A 96 4.80 -0.47 1.85
N ASN A 97 5.24 0.60 1.18
CA ASN A 97 6.68 0.84 0.98
C ASN A 97 7.40 1.14 2.29
N LEU A 98 6.76 1.85 3.24
CA LEU A 98 7.32 2.10 4.57
C LEU A 98 7.57 0.80 5.34
N ALA A 99 6.65 -0.16 5.25
CA ALA A 99 6.77 -1.45 5.92
C ALA A 99 7.79 -2.39 5.26
N ASN A 100 7.85 -2.41 3.93
CA ASN A 100 8.64 -3.38 3.15
C ASN A 100 9.97 -2.83 2.65
N GLN A 101 10.16 -1.49 2.66
CA GLN A 101 11.41 -0.80 2.26
C GLN A 101 11.89 -1.16 0.85
N GLU A 102 10.95 -1.38 -0.08
CA GLU A 102 11.28 -1.75 -1.46
C GLU A 102 11.93 -0.59 -2.24
N ASN A 103 11.59 0.64 -1.88
CA ASN A 103 12.12 1.84 -2.51
C ASN A 103 12.72 2.79 -1.47
N ALA A 104 13.82 3.45 -1.85
CA ALA A 104 14.44 4.48 -1.03
C ALA A 104 13.58 5.75 -0.95
N LEU A 105 13.63 6.42 0.19
CA LEU A 105 12.84 7.61 0.49
C LEU A 105 13.71 8.87 0.50
N ASP A 106 13.16 10.00 0.05
CA ASP A 106 13.77 11.31 0.26
C ASP A 106 13.67 11.71 1.73
N THR A 107 14.82 12.02 2.35
CA THR A 107 14.92 12.34 3.77
C THR A 107 14.21 13.65 4.14
N SER A 108 14.11 14.60 3.21
CA SER A 108 13.42 15.87 3.43
C SER A 108 11.91 15.65 3.53
N VAL A 109 11.35 14.81 2.63
CA VAL A 109 9.93 14.44 2.66
C VAL A 109 9.62 13.58 3.89
N GLN A 110 10.48 12.62 4.23
CA GLN A 110 10.31 11.83 5.47
C GLN A 110 10.28 12.73 6.71
N SER A 111 11.18 13.69 6.80
CA SER A 111 11.23 14.63 7.92
C SER A 111 9.95 15.49 7.98
N LEU A 112 9.46 15.94 6.83
CA LEU A 112 8.21 16.69 6.74
C LEU A 112 7.00 15.85 7.18
N ILE A 113 6.90 14.59 6.74
CA ILE A 113 5.85 13.66 7.15
C ILE A 113 5.88 13.46 8.67
N GLY A 114 7.04 13.23 9.27
CA GLY A 114 7.17 13.07 10.72
C GLY A 114 6.77 14.33 11.50
N GLN A 115 7.02 15.53 10.95
CA GLN A 115 6.53 16.78 11.54
C GLN A 115 5.00 16.89 11.45
N PHE A 116 4.45 16.61 10.27
CA PHE A 116 3.01 16.61 10.02
C PHE A 116 2.25 15.66 10.97
N GLU A 117 2.73 14.43 11.13
CA GLU A 117 2.13 13.43 12.04
C GLU A 117 2.13 13.86 13.50
N SER A 118 3.01 14.81 13.86
CA SER A 118 3.12 15.36 15.21
C SER A 118 2.29 16.63 15.44
N GLU A 119 1.64 17.16 14.40
CA GLU A 119 0.79 18.35 14.54
C GLU A 119 -0.49 18.03 15.33
N SER A 120 -0.91 18.95 16.16
CA SER A 120 -1.99 18.72 17.14
C SER A 120 -3.31 18.30 16.52
N ASP A 121 -3.69 18.86 15.38
CA ASP A 121 -4.91 18.52 14.65
C ASP A 121 -4.83 17.16 13.95
N VAL A 122 -3.63 16.75 13.53
CA VAL A 122 -3.39 15.41 12.97
C VAL A 122 -3.44 14.36 14.07
N VAL A 123 -2.81 14.64 15.22
CA VAL A 123 -2.86 13.75 16.39
C VAL A 123 -4.29 13.62 16.94
N GLU A 124 -5.07 14.71 16.93
CA GLU A 124 -6.49 14.67 17.34
C GLU A 124 -7.30 13.79 16.39
N LEU A 125 -7.14 13.95 15.06
CA LEU A 125 -7.79 13.10 14.07
C LEU A 125 -7.42 11.63 14.22
N GLN A 126 -6.13 11.32 14.43
CA GLN A 126 -5.66 9.96 14.68
C GLN A 126 -6.33 9.35 15.92
N SER A 127 -6.38 10.12 17.01
CA SER A 127 -6.99 9.69 18.27
C SER A 127 -8.50 9.47 18.16
N GLU A 128 -9.20 10.34 17.42
CA GLU A 128 -10.63 10.19 17.15
C GLU A 128 -10.92 8.91 16.35
N VAL A 129 -10.18 8.70 15.25
CA VAL A 129 -10.36 7.51 14.43
C VAL A 129 -10.01 6.24 15.19
N GLN A 130 -8.91 6.24 15.96
CA GLN A 130 -8.52 5.09 16.78
C GLN A 130 -9.60 4.73 17.83
N THR A 131 -10.16 5.73 18.50
CA THR A 131 -11.23 5.50 19.48
C THR A 131 -12.45 4.83 18.84
N ARG A 132 -12.89 5.34 17.69
CA ARG A 132 -14.02 4.78 16.95
C ARG A 132 -13.71 3.36 16.42
N TYR A 133 -12.47 3.11 16.00
CA TYR A 133 -12.02 1.78 15.58
C TYR A 133 -12.09 0.78 16.75
N ASP A 134 -11.58 1.14 17.92
CA ASP A 134 -11.61 0.29 19.10
C ASP A 134 -13.05 0.01 19.55
N GLU A 135 -13.94 1.00 19.50
CA GLU A 135 -15.38 0.84 19.77
C GLU A 135 -16.05 -0.12 18.76
N ALA A 136 -15.72 -0.01 17.46
CA ALA A 136 -16.27 -0.89 16.44
C ALA A 136 -15.85 -2.35 16.64
N LEU A 137 -14.56 -2.59 16.96
CA LEU A 137 -14.05 -3.93 17.28
C LEU A 137 -14.70 -4.52 18.53
N ALA A 138 -14.93 -3.69 19.56
CA ALA A 138 -15.56 -4.14 20.79
C ALA A 138 -17.05 -4.46 20.59
N ALA A 139 -17.70 -3.84 19.61
CA ALA A 139 -19.13 -4.01 19.33
C ALA A 139 -19.44 -5.20 18.41
N ASP A 140 -18.48 -5.64 17.57
CA ASP A 140 -18.71 -6.69 16.57
C ASP A 140 -17.56 -7.71 16.53
N GLU A 141 -17.84 -8.92 17.05
CA GLU A 141 -16.86 -10.02 17.05
C GLU A 141 -16.46 -10.48 15.64
N ASN A 142 -17.35 -10.36 14.65
CA ASN A 142 -17.01 -10.73 13.27
C ASN A 142 -16.02 -9.74 12.68
N LEU A 143 -16.19 -8.43 12.95
CA LEU A 143 -15.24 -7.41 12.58
C LEU A 143 -13.90 -7.66 13.25
N ALA A 144 -13.90 -7.89 14.57
CA ALA A 144 -12.69 -8.20 15.32
C ALA A 144 -11.97 -9.43 14.76
N ASN A 145 -12.70 -10.51 14.47
CA ASN A 145 -12.11 -11.72 13.88
C ASN A 145 -11.55 -11.48 12.47
N MET A 146 -12.26 -10.71 11.64
CA MET A 146 -11.79 -10.35 10.29
C MET A 146 -10.43 -9.64 10.36
N ILE A 147 -10.32 -8.61 11.19
CA ILE A 147 -9.15 -7.74 11.28
C ILE A 147 -7.99 -8.37 12.07
N GLN A 148 -8.29 -9.08 13.17
CA GLN A 148 -7.26 -9.60 14.08
C GLN A 148 -6.82 -11.03 13.77
N THR A 149 -7.60 -11.78 12.98
CA THR A 149 -7.33 -13.19 12.70
C THR A 149 -7.29 -13.50 11.21
N THR A 150 -8.37 -13.22 10.48
CA THR A 150 -8.54 -13.68 9.11
C THR A 150 -7.56 -13.00 8.15
N ILE A 151 -7.54 -11.67 8.12
CA ILE A 151 -6.63 -10.90 7.27
C ILE A 151 -5.16 -11.13 7.64
N PRO A 152 -4.74 -11.09 8.93
CA PRO A 152 -3.36 -11.38 9.30
C PRO A 152 -2.90 -12.78 8.92
N ALA A 153 -3.75 -13.80 9.01
CA ALA A 153 -3.43 -15.16 8.56
C ALA A 153 -3.18 -15.19 7.04
N ALA A 154 -4.05 -14.56 6.26
CA ALA A 154 -3.90 -14.48 4.81
C ALA A 154 -2.64 -13.71 4.38
N ILE A 155 -2.32 -12.60 5.05
CA ILE A 155 -1.08 -11.85 4.81
C ILE A 155 0.15 -12.70 5.13
N LYS A 156 0.14 -13.45 6.23
CA LYS A 156 1.24 -14.35 6.59
C LYS A 156 1.47 -15.43 5.53
N ASP A 157 0.40 -16.02 5.02
CA ASP A 157 0.48 -17.04 3.96
C ASP A 157 0.99 -16.40 2.65
N TRP A 158 0.54 -15.22 2.31
CA TRP A 158 1.03 -14.47 1.15
C TRP A 158 2.53 -14.14 1.27
N VAL A 159 3.00 -13.64 2.40
CA VAL A 159 4.43 -13.38 2.63
C VAL A 159 5.26 -14.66 2.41
N SER A 160 4.78 -15.81 2.88
CA SER A 160 5.45 -17.09 2.70
C SER A 160 5.52 -17.49 1.22
N GLN A 161 4.48 -17.23 0.44
CA GLN A 161 4.45 -17.52 -1.00
C GLN A 161 5.39 -16.59 -1.78
N VAL A 162 5.38 -15.29 -1.49
CA VAL A 162 6.31 -14.31 -2.13
C VAL A 162 7.76 -14.69 -1.85
N ALA A 163 8.09 -15.06 -0.60
CA ALA A 163 9.44 -15.50 -0.26
C ALA A 163 9.87 -16.77 -1.00
N ALA A 164 8.95 -17.73 -1.16
CA ALA A 164 9.23 -18.97 -1.91
C ALA A 164 9.43 -18.70 -3.42
N GLN A 165 8.65 -17.79 -4.01
CA GLN A 165 8.81 -17.39 -5.41
C GLN A 165 10.16 -16.70 -5.64
N ALA A 166 10.54 -15.76 -4.79
CA ALA A 166 11.84 -15.09 -4.88
C ALA A 166 13.02 -16.06 -4.77
N ALA A 167 12.93 -17.07 -3.91
CA ALA A 167 13.96 -18.12 -3.78
C ALA A 167 14.07 -18.97 -5.06
N THR A 168 12.95 -19.27 -5.71
CA THR A 168 12.92 -20.04 -6.96
C THR A 168 13.55 -19.25 -8.11
N GLU A 169 13.17 -17.97 -8.26
CA GLU A 169 13.73 -17.08 -9.29
C GLU A 169 15.26 -16.91 -9.14
N GLN A 170 15.76 -16.80 -7.90
CA GLN A 170 17.20 -16.74 -7.66
C GLN A 170 17.93 -18.04 -8.05
N THR A 171 17.31 -19.18 -7.83
CA THR A 171 17.88 -20.48 -8.20
C THR A 171 17.95 -20.62 -9.72
N GLU A 172 16.86 -20.31 -10.43
CA GLU A 172 16.80 -20.35 -11.90
C GLU A 172 17.79 -19.36 -12.55
N ALA A 173 17.93 -18.16 -12.00
CA ALA A 173 18.90 -17.18 -12.48
C ALA A 173 20.35 -17.65 -12.31
N THR A 174 20.65 -18.35 -11.21
CA THR A 174 21.98 -18.91 -10.94
C THR A 174 22.30 -20.07 -11.88
N GLU A 175 21.34 -20.98 -12.12
CA GLU A 175 21.51 -22.11 -13.06
C GLU A 175 21.65 -21.62 -14.50
N ALA A 176 20.93 -20.57 -14.91
CA ALA A 176 21.07 -19.97 -16.24
C ALA A 176 22.43 -19.31 -16.44
N ALA A 177 23.03 -18.75 -15.40
CA ALA A 177 24.37 -18.13 -15.46
C ALA A 177 25.53 -19.17 -15.49
N GLU A 178 25.30 -20.41 -15.04
CA GLU A 178 26.28 -21.48 -15.02
C GLU A 178 26.29 -22.35 -16.31
N GLN A 179 25.37 -22.13 -17.26
CA GLN A 179 25.44 -22.84 -18.54
C GLN A 179 26.60 -22.32 -19.39
N PRO A 180 27.62 -23.17 -19.72
CA PRO A 180 28.73 -22.75 -20.55
C PRO A 180 28.28 -22.45 -21.96
N GLU A 181 28.70 -21.31 -22.47
CA GLU A 181 28.57 -20.89 -23.84
C GLU A 181 29.13 -22.00 -24.76
N THR A 182 28.25 -22.66 -25.52
CA THR A 182 28.66 -23.73 -26.44
C THR A 182 29.49 -23.07 -27.56
N GLU A 183 30.81 -23.34 -27.56
CA GLU A 183 31.72 -22.92 -28.64
C GLU A 183 31.16 -23.36 -30.00
N GLN A 184 30.93 -22.40 -30.88
CA GLN A 184 30.70 -22.69 -32.32
C GLN A 184 32.01 -23.21 -32.92
N PRO A 185 31.97 -24.30 -33.69
CA PRO A 185 33.15 -24.75 -34.44
C PRO A 185 33.53 -23.71 -35.47
N GLN A 186 34.74 -23.18 -35.42
CA GLN A 186 35.34 -22.46 -36.51
C GLN A 186 35.59 -23.43 -37.66
N GLU A 187 34.89 -23.27 -38.76
CA GLU A 187 35.29 -23.86 -40.05
C GLU A 187 36.55 -23.13 -40.55
N THR A 188 37.66 -23.85 -40.61
CA THR A 188 38.86 -23.44 -41.34
C THR A 188 38.79 -23.95 -42.75
N GLU A 189 38.80 -23.02 -43.72
CA GLU A 189 39.28 -23.28 -45.09
C GLU A 189 40.79 -23.04 -45.17
#